data_2647d4bd468e48ae8a7d3dcd8b7c3904
#
_entry.id   2647d4bd468e48ae8a7d3dcd8b7c3904
#
_cell.length_a   1.000
_cell.length_b   1.000
_cell.length_c   1.000
_cell.angle_alpha   90.00
_cell.angle_beta   90.00
_cell.angle_gamma   90.00
#
_symmetry.space_group_name_H-M   'P 1'
#
loop_
_entity.id
_entity.type
_entity.pdbx_description
1 polymer ?
#
loop_
_entity_poly.entity_id
_entity_poly.type
_entity_poly.pdbx_seq_one_letter_code
_entity_poly.pdbx_strand_id
1 'polypeptide(L)'
;DFSQTVNGDMTLYAHWAKEPNALQRLAGDTRYDTMGAVVNAANWKTGGTVIVASGGNYPDALAASGLAGTMNAPIILTDGNILSPQAQSQLNQLAPSRIVIAGGASAISNTVMNSLKNICPNVQRVAGETRVDTSLNLYREGSGWGSTAVLATAGNFADALSISSYAYHMKAPVFLVNTNDLTARQRSALASGRFSKVIVVGGTNAVSDHVAANAQSITGAQLIRLSGATRYETSEQIARWTMNNGLSMNGAVYATGANFPDALAAGPLAGKCGSVTLLVENANSPAVSFSAEYKGKVDKAYVVGGTNVVDHITANAIADSLGLRHAQ
;
A
#
# COMPACT_ATOMS: atom_id res chain seq x y z
N ASP A 1 -29.45 -26.73 -14.40
CA ASP A 1 -30.86 -26.35 -14.56
C ASP A 1 -31.68 -27.10 -13.52
N PHE A 2 -32.26 -26.38 -12.56
CA PHE A 2 -33.08 -26.94 -11.47
C PHE A 2 -34.57 -26.99 -11.81
N SER A 3 -34.95 -26.82 -13.07
CA SER A 3 -36.33 -26.85 -13.54
C SER A 3 -36.84 -28.27 -13.89
N GLN A 4 -35.98 -29.27 -13.91
CA GLN A 4 -36.35 -30.65 -14.21
C GLN A 4 -36.81 -31.40 -12.94
N THR A 5 -37.92 -32.12 -13.05
CA THR A 5 -38.40 -33.00 -11.98
C THR A 5 -37.48 -34.22 -11.88
N VAL A 6 -36.90 -34.45 -10.71
CA VAL A 6 -36.04 -35.60 -10.44
C VAL A 6 -36.92 -36.79 -10.09
N ASN A 7 -36.93 -37.81 -10.95
CA ASN A 7 -37.77 -39.01 -10.79
C ASN A 7 -36.99 -40.24 -10.28
N GLY A 8 -35.82 -40.04 -9.63
CA GLY A 8 -34.99 -41.11 -9.09
C GLY A 8 -33.72 -40.55 -8.42
N ASP A 9 -32.88 -41.44 -7.91
CA ASP A 9 -31.62 -41.06 -7.30
C ASP A 9 -30.71 -40.33 -8.34
N MET A 10 -30.28 -39.09 -8.01
CA MET A 10 -29.45 -38.29 -8.85
C MET A 10 -28.15 -37.95 -8.09
N THR A 11 -26.99 -38.27 -8.69
CA THR A 11 -25.72 -37.79 -8.19
C THR A 11 -25.36 -36.51 -8.91
N LEU A 12 -25.27 -35.40 -8.18
CA LEU A 12 -24.81 -34.11 -8.71
C LEU A 12 -23.31 -34.00 -8.53
N TYR A 13 -22.57 -33.83 -9.62
CA TYR A 13 -21.15 -33.49 -9.59
C TYR A 13 -20.99 -31.99 -9.71
N ALA A 14 -20.42 -31.36 -8.68
CA ALA A 14 -20.00 -29.97 -8.77
C ALA A 14 -18.77 -29.88 -9.70
N HIS A 15 -18.94 -29.24 -10.85
CA HIS A 15 -17.85 -28.95 -11.78
C HIS A 15 -17.26 -27.58 -11.40
N TRP A 16 -16.20 -27.62 -10.62
CA TRP A 16 -15.44 -26.41 -10.26
C TRP A 16 -14.51 -26.05 -11.42
N ALA A 17 -14.92 -25.13 -12.28
CA ALA A 17 -13.96 -24.51 -13.18
C ALA A 17 -13.14 -23.49 -12.40
N LYS A 18 -11.81 -23.56 -12.44
CA LYS A 18 -10.95 -22.48 -11.96
C LYS A 18 -11.36 -21.21 -12.69
N GLU A 19 -11.71 -20.15 -11.95
CA GLU A 19 -11.93 -18.84 -12.55
C GLU A 19 -10.72 -18.51 -13.43
N PRO A 20 -10.93 -18.12 -14.69
CA PRO A 20 -9.81 -17.82 -15.57
C PRO A 20 -9.01 -16.65 -15.01
N ASN A 21 -7.69 -16.78 -15.11
CA ASN A 21 -6.73 -15.78 -14.69
C ASN A 21 -7.08 -14.41 -15.31
N ALA A 22 -7.26 -13.38 -14.49
CA ALA A 22 -7.73 -12.07 -14.94
C ALA A 22 -7.01 -10.92 -14.24
N LEU A 23 -6.88 -9.82 -14.97
CA LEU A 23 -6.63 -8.51 -14.38
C LEU A 23 -7.95 -8.00 -13.82
N GLN A 24 -7.98 -7.59 -12.56
CA GLN A 24 -9.18 -7.05 -11.92
C GLN A 24 -9.03 -5.55 -11.73
N ARG A 25 -10.05 -4.78 -12.10
CA ARG A 25 -10.10 -3.34 -11.81
C ARG A 25 -10.77 -3.12 -10.46
N LEU A 26 -10.07 -2.38 -9.58
CA LEU A 26 -10.56 -1.94 -8.29
C LEU A 26 -10.75 -0.44 -8.34
N ALA A 27 -11.99 0.01 -8.48
CA ALA A 27 -12.33 1.40 -8.70
C ALA A 27 -13.72 1.73 -8.14
N GLY A 28 -14.00 3.00 -8.01
CA GLY A 28 -15.30 3.57 -7.70
C GLY A 28 -15.35 5.05 -8.08
N ASP A 29 -16.47 5.71 -7.84
CA ASP A 29 -16.69 7.09 -8.25
C ASP A 29 -15.77 8.07 -7.52
N THR A 30 -15.40 7.74 -6.30
CA THR A 30 -14.47 8.52 -5.47
C THR A 30 -13.31 7.67 -5.00
N ARG A 31 -12.25 8.33 -4.52
CA ARG A 31 -11.11 7.65 -3.86
C ARG A 31 -11.53 6.77 -2.67
N TYR A 32 -12.63 7.11 -2.02
CA TYR A 32 -13.16 6.35 -0.89
C TYR A 32 -13.90 5.10 -1.35
N ASP A 33 -14.57 5.15 -2.50
CA ASP A 33 -15.17 3.97 -3.14
C ASP A 33 -14.07 3.03 -3.67
N THR A 34 -13.04 3.60 -4.31
CA THR A 34 -11.85 2.84 -4.73
C THR A 34 -11.18 2.16 -3.53
N MET A 35 -10.99 2.87 -2.42
CA MET A 35 -10.47 2.28 -1.16
C MET A 35 -11.34 1.12 -0.69
N GLY A 36 -12.67 1.25 -0.73
CA GLY A 36 -13.60 0.18 -0.37
C GLY A 36 -13.40 -1.07 -1.24
N ALA A 37 -13.28 -0.90 -2.57
CA ALA A 37 -13.00 -2.00 -3.49
C ALA A 37 -11.66 -2.69 -3.18
N VAL A 38 -10.61 -1.92 -2.89
CA VAL A 38 -9.28 -2.42 -2.52
C VAL A 38 -9.32 -3.21 -1.21
N VAL A 39 -10.03 -2.70 -0.20
CA VAL A 39 -10.16 -3.37 1.11
C VAL A 39 -10.91 -4.69 0.96
N ASN A 40 -12.01 -4.70 0.19
CA ASN A 40 -12.80 -5.90 -0.05
C ASN A 40 -12.00 -6.99 -0.81
N ALA A 41 -11.17 -6.60 -1.78
CA ALA A 41 -10.32 -7.52 -2.54
C ALA A 41 -9.29 -8.26 -1.66
N ALA A 42 -8.89 -7.67 -0.53
CA ALA A 42 -7.90 -8.23 0.38
C ALA A 42 -8.47 -9.24 1.41
N ASN A 43 -9.78 -9.36 1.51
CA ASN A 43 -10.48 -10.29 2.42
C ASN A 43 -9.92 -10.26 3.86
N TRP A 44 -10.08 -9.12 4.52
CA TRP A 44 -9.62 -8.91 5.90
C TRP A 44 -10.50 -9.67 6.91
N LYS A 45 -9.87 -10.17 7.96
CA LYS A 45 -10.61 -10.74 9.09
C LYS A 45 -11.26 -9.64 9.92
N THR A 46 -12.48 -9.87 10.36
CA THR A 46 -13.20 -8.99 11.31
C THR A 46 -12.55 -9.00 12.69
N GLY A 47 -12.79 -7.97 13.49
CA GLY A 47 -12.32 -7.89 14.88
C GLY A 47 -10.86 -7.49 15.04
N GLY A 48 -10.13 -7.25 13.94
CA GLY A 48 -8.71 -6.85 13.97
C GLY A 48 -8.50 -5.36 14.27
N THR A 49 -7.25 -4.92 14.14
CA THR A 49 -6.91 -3.49 14.12
C THR A 49 -7.15 -2.92 12.71
N VAL A 50 -7.60 -1.67 12.65
CA VAL A 50 -7.71 -0.89 11.42
C VAL A 50 -6.92 0.39 11.56
N ILE A 51 -6.19 0.80 10.53
CA ILE A 51 -5.55 2.12 10.47
C ILE A 51 -6.45 3.04 9.65
N VAL A 52 -6.74 4.24 10.16
CA VAL A 52 -7.50 5.27 9.46
C VAL A 52 -6.57 6.43 9.13
N ALA A 53 -6.56 6.86 7.87
CA ALA A 53 -5.77 7.97 7.39
C ALA A 53 -6.58 8.91 6.48
N SER A 54 -6.10 10.13 6.26
CA SER A 54 -6.74 11.06 5.34
C SER A 54 -6.58 10.61 3.88
N GLY A 55 -7.69 10.60 3.13
CA GLY A 55 -7.67 10.44 1.68
C GLY A 55 -7.33 11.74 0.94
N GLY A 56 -7.29 12.88 1.64
CA GLY A 56 -6.95 14.19 1.07
C GLY A 56 -5.45 14.47 0.98
N ASN A 57 -4.61 13.70 1.69
CA ASN A 57 -3.15 13.85 1.66
C ASN A 57 -2.47 12.49 1.85
N TYR A 58 -1.23 12.35 1.37
CA TYR A 58 -0.54 11.05 1.25
C TYR A 58 0.36 10.66 2.42
N PRO A 59 1.04 11.58 3.16
CA PRO A 59 2.21 11.21 3.95
C PRO A 59 1.90 10.23 5.08
N ASP A 60 0.78 10.45 5.78
CA ASP A 60 0.42 9.65 6.95
C ASP A 60 0.02 8.22 6.56
N ALA A 61 -0.74 8.06 5.45
CA ALA A 61 -1.11 6.75 4.92
C ALA A 61 0.11 5.95 4.45
N LEU A 62 1.06 6.61 3.75
CA LEU A 62 2.27 5.95 3.26
C LEU A 62 3.21 5.55 4.40
N ALA A 63 3.41 6.44 5.38
CA ALA A 63 4.20 6.14 6.57
C ALA A 63 3.60 5.01 7.41
N ALA A 64 2.27 4.86 7.38
CA ALA A 64 1.56 3.81 8.11
C ALA A 64 1.66 2.42 7.46
N SER A 65 2.18 2.27 6.24
CA SER A 65 2.21 0.99 5.52
C SER A 65 2.95 -0.11 6.28
N GLY A 66 4.12 0.19 6.85
CA GLY A 66 4.87 -0.76 7.67
C GLY A 66 4.15 -1.10 8.98
N LEU A 67 3.55 -0.10 9.64
CA LEU A 67 2.75 -0.32 10.86
C LEU A 67 1.54 -1.21 10.54
N ALA A 68 0.86 -0.99 9.43
CA ALA A 68 -0.22 -1.84 8.96
C ALA A 68 0.21 -3.30 8.81
N GLY A 69 1.44 -3.53 8.32
CA GLY A 69 2.03 -4.86 8.23
C GLY A 69 2.27 -5.51 9.59
N THR A 70 2.76 -4.77 10.61
CA THR A 70 2.97 -5.31 11.97
C THR A 70 1.65 -5.73 12.64
N MET A 71 0.56 -5.05 12.31
CA MET A 71 -0.78 -5.27 12.86
C MET A 71 -1.67 -6.18 11.99
N ASN A 72 -1.20 -6.58 10.80
CA ASN A 72 -2.00 -7.22 9.77
C ASN A 72 -3.32 -6.45 9.52
N ALA A 73 -3.21 -5.14 9.37
CA ALA A 73 -4.33 -4.20 9.33
C ALA A 73 -4.54 -3.62 7.92
N PRO A 74 -5.79 -3.34 7.49
CA PRO A 74 -6.05 -2.48 6.36
C PRO A 74 -5.76 -1.02 6.69
N ILE A 75 -5.58 -0.19 5.66
CA ILE A 75 -5.61 1.26 5.75
C ILE A 75 -6.92 1.75 5.13
N ILE A 76 -7.78 2.34 5.94
CA ILE A 76 -9.05 2.94 5.55
C ILE A 76 -8.83 4.45 5.36
N LEU A 77 -9.23 4.95 4.20
CA LEU A 77 -9.14 6.37 3.88
C LEU A 77 -10.48 7.06 4.16
N THR A 78 -10.44 8.23 4.77
CA THR A 78 -11.63 9.07 4.99
C THR A 78 -11.33 10.53 4.68
N ASP A 79 -12.38 11.33 4.54
CA ASP A 79 -12.25 12.78 4.54
C ASP A 79 -11.77 13.28 5.92
N GLY A 80 -11.00 14.37 5.91
CA GLY A 80 -10.41 14.89 7.14
C GLY A 80 -11.40 15.50 8.12
N ASN A 81 -12.53 15.99 7.65
CA ASN A 81 -13.51 16.74 8.44
C ASN A 81 -14.78 15.92 8.76
N ILE A 82 -15.12 14.98 7.89
CA ILE A 82 -16.32 14.14 8.00
C ILE A 82 -15.91 12.69 7.76
N LEU A 83 -16.37 11.76 8.61
CA LEU A 83 -16.20 10.33 8.34
C LEU A 83 -16.97 9.97 7.07
N SER A 84 -16.25 9.63 5.99
CA SER A 84 -16.89 9.32 4.72
C SER A 84 -17.80 8.08 4.86
N PRO A 85 -18.95 8.04 4.17
CA PRO A 85 -19.87 6.91 4.24
C PRO A 85 -19.21 5.59 3.87
N GLN A 86 -18.28 5.60 2.92
CA GLN A 86 -17.53 4.43 2.49
C GLN A 86 -16.59 3.92 3.60
N ALA A 87 -15.88 4.83 4.29
CA ALA A 87 -15.06 4.46 5.44
C ALA A 87 -15.90 3.89 6.58
N GLN A 88 -17.04 4.52 6.87
CA GLN A 88 -17.99 4.03 7.88
C GLN A 88 -18.51 2.63 7.52
N SER A 89 -18.88 2.40 6.27
CA SER A 89 -19.33 1.09 5.79
C SER A 89 -18.27 0.02 5.97
N GLN A 90 -17.01 0.30 5.56
CA GLN A 90 -15.89 -0.63 5.72
C GLN A 90 -15.58 -0.92 7.19
N LEU A 91 -15.61 0.10 8.05
CA LEU A 91 -15.40 -0.08 9.49
C LEU A 91 -16.50 -0.91 10.14
N ASN A 92 -17.76 -0.70 9.76
CA ASN A 92 -18.88 -1.51 10.25
C ASN A 92 -18.73 -2.98 9.80
N GLN A 93 -18.31 -3.22 8.57
CA GLN A 93 -18.09 -4.57 8.03
C GLN A 93 -16.90 -5.27 8.72
N LEU A 94 -15.82 -4.55 8.97
CA LEU A 94 -14.61 -5.08 9.62
C LEU A 94 -14.78 -5.24 11.12
N ALA A 95 -15.73 -4.51 11.75
CA ALA A 95 -15.99 -4.52 13.19
C ALA A 95 -14.70 -4.49 14.03
N PRO A 96 -13.82 -3.46 13.87
CA PRO A 96 -12.49 -3.48 14.47
C PRO A 96 -12.55 -3.45 16.00
N SER A 97 -11.63 -4.18 16.64
CA SER A 97 -11.41 -4.08 18.09
C SER A 97 -10.53 -2.88 18.48
N ARG A 98 -9.82 -2.31 17.50
CA ARG A 98 -8.95 -1.14 17.66
C ARG A 98 -8.88 -0.34 16.37
N ILE A 99 -8.90 0.98 16.50
CA ILE A 99 -8.63 1.92 15.41
C ILE A 99 -7.40 2.77 15.76
N VAL A 100 -6.44 2.81 14.84
CA VAL A 100 -5.29 3.72 14.90
C VAL A 100 -5.48 4.82 13.86
N ILE A 101 -5.60 6.06 14.27
CA ILE A 101 -5.62 7.22 13.38
C ILE A 101 -4.18 7.62 13.09
N ALA A 102 -3.75 7.51 11.84
CA ALA A 102 -2.48 8.03 11.37
C ALA A 102 -2.65 9.49 10.93
N GLY A 103 -2.05 10.40 11.68
CA GLY A 103 -2.08 11.83 11.39
C GLY A 103 -2.72 12.70 12.45
N GLY A 104 -2.38 14.00 12.41
CA GLY A 104 -2.84 15.01 13.35
C GLY A 104 -4.30 15.43 13.15
N ALA A 105 -4.78 16.35 14.02
CA ALA A 105 -6.15 16.86 13.95
C ALA A 105 -6.42 17.69 12.67
N SER A 106 -5.39 18.19 12.02
CA SER A 106 -5.50 18.86 10.71
C SER A 106 -5.69 17.88 9.55
N ALA A 107 -5.24 16.63 9.70
CA ALA A 107 -5.43 15.58 8.69
C ALA A 107 -6.74 14.83 8.92
N ILE A 108 -7.04 14.47 10.16
CA ILE A 108 -8.28 13.81 10.62
C ILE A 108 -8.79 14.57 11.84
N SER A 109 -9.87 15.29 11.69
CA SER A 109 -10.42 16.16 12.74
C SER A 109 -10.86 15.38 13.99
N ASN A 110 -11.05 16.09 15.09
CA ASN A 110 -11.63 15.50 16.30
C ASN A 110 -13.09 15.09 16.10
N THR A 111 -13.82 15.71 15.18
CA THR A 111 -15.16 15.30 14.79
C THR A 111 -15.14 13.90 14.19
N VAL A 112 -14.23 13.64 13.24
CA VAL A 112 -14.05 12.29 12.67
C VAL A 112 -13.61 11.30 13.76
N MET A 113 -12.66 11.67 14.62
CA MET A 113 -12.24 10.81 15.72
C MET A 113 -13.40 10.42 16.64
N ASN A 114 -14.31 11.35 16.95
CA ASN A 114 -15.49 11.06 17.76
C ASN A 114 -16.46 10.13 17.03
N SER A 115 -16.66 10.31 15.73
CA SER A 115 -17.45 9.37 14.90
C SER A 115 -16.85 7.97 14.89
N LEU A 116 -15.52 7.85 14.83
CA LEU A 116 -14.81 6.57 14.92
C LEU A 116 -15.00 5.90 16.29
N LYS A 117 -15.04 6.67 17.38
CA LYS A 117 -15.29 6.14 18.75
C LYS A 117 -16.69 5.57 18.90
N ASN A 118 -17.68 6.03 18.12
CA ASN A 118 -19.01 5.43 18.11
C ASN A 118 -19.05 4.04 17.45
N ILE A 119 -18.08 3.74 16.57
CA ILE A 119 -17.95 2.44 15.92
C ILE A 119 -17.06 1.49 16.75
N CYS A 120 -15.95 2.01 17.25
CA CYS A 120 -14.98 1.28 18.06
C CYS A 120 -14.51 2.18 19.22
N PRO A 121 -14.80 1.85 20.49
CA PRO A 121 -14.38 2.67 21.62
C PRO A 121 -12.85 2.82 21.76
N ASN A 122 -12.09 1.83 21.28
CA ASN A 122 -10.62 1.83 21.34
C ASN A 122 -10.04 2.54 20.10
N VAL A 123 -10.03 3.88 20.13
CA VAL A 123 -9.44 4.73 19.08
C VAL A 123 -8.24 5.48 19.64
N GLN A 124 -7.09 5.29 19.01
CA GLN A 124 -5.85 5.98 19.34
C GLN A 124 -5.39 6.83 18.15
N ARG A 125 -4.93 8.06 18.42
CA ARG A 125 -4.30 8.92 17.42
C ARG A 125 -2.78 8.82 17.53
N VAL A 126 -2.11 8.60 16.39
CA VAL A 126 -0.65 8.63 16.25
C VAL A 126 -0.30 9.75 15.28
N ALA A 127 0.33 10.79 15.79
CA ALA A 127 0.65 12.01 15.06
C ALA A 127 1.93 12.67 15.58
N GLY A 128 2.51 13.53 14.79
CA GLY A 128 3.59 14.45 15.14
C GLY A 128 3.29 15.86 14.66
N GLU A 129 4.17 16.80 14.96
CA GLU A 129 4.06 18.19 14.50
C GLU A 129 4.17 18.29 12.98
N THR A 130 5.02 17.44 12.39
CA THR A 130 5.24 17.32 10.96
C THR A 130 4.97 15.88 10.49
N ARG A 131 4.90 15.71 9.15
CA ARG A 131 4.82 14.35 8.55
C ARG A 131 6.03 13.48 8.88
N VAL A 132 7.20 14.12 9.06
CA VAL A 132 8.45 13.46 9.50
C VAL A 132 8.26 12.91 10.92
N ASP A 133 7.73 13.71 11.84
CA ASP A 133 7.45 13.28 13.21
C ASP A 133 6.31 12.26 13.28
N THR A 134 5.29 12.39 12.43
CA THR A 134 4.21 11.39 12.35
C THR A 134 4.79 10.03 11.94
N SER A 135 5.64 9.97 10.91
CA SER A 135 6.27 8.71 10.48
C SER A 135 7.09 8.05 11.60
N LEU A 136 7.82 8.86 12.37
CA LEU A 136 8.58 8.40 13.52
C LEU A 136 7.69 7.88 14.66
N ASN A 137 6.57 8.56 14.93
CA ASN A 137 5.64 8.14 15.97
C ASN A 137 4.85 6.88 15.55
N LEU A 138 4.57 6.68 14.26
CA LEU A 138 4.03 5.42 13.72
C LEU A 138 5.02 4.26 13.90
N TYR A 139 6.32 4.49 13.72
CA TYR A 139 7.36 3.51 14.07
C TYR A 139 7.35 3.15 15.55
N ARG A 140 7.23 4.14 16.45
CA ARG A 140 7.20 3.91 17.92
C ARG A 140 5.93 3.21 18.38
N GLU A 141 4.83 3.38 17.69
CA GLU A 141 3.55 2.71 17.94
C GLU A 141 3.61 1.21 17.62
N GLY A 142 4.38 0.83 16.62
CA GLY A 142 4.49 -0.56 16.19
C GLY A 142 5.43 -1.40 17.04
N SER A 143 5.24 -2.71 16.96
CA SER A 143 6.12 -3.72 17.55
C SER A 143 6.29 -4.88 16.57
N GLY A 144 7.31 -5.71 16.80
CA GLY A 144 7.56 -6.85 15.91
C GLY A 144 8.02 -6.42 14.51
N TRP A 145 8.75 -5.31 14.43
CA TRP A 145 9.33 -4.82 13.19
C TRP A 145 10.33 -5.79 12.58
N GLY A 146 10.40 -5.82 11.25
CA GLY A 146 11.47 -6.50 10.53
C GLY A 146 12.82 -5.77 10.67
N SER A 147 13.87 -6.37 10.14
CA SER A 147 15.23 -5.83 10.22
C SER A 147 15.59 -4.82 9.13
N THR A 148 14.61 -4.33 8.37
CA THR A 148 14.80 -3.36 7.28
C THR A 148 14.11 -2.04 7.63
N ALA A 149 14.81 -0.91 7.51
CA ALA A 149 14.22 0.42 7.56
C ALA A 149 14.12 1.00 6.13
N VAL A 150 13.03 1.70 5.84
CA VAL A 150 12.84 2.43 4.57
C VAL A 150 12.92 3.92 4.83
N LEU A 151 13.74 4.62 4.04
CA LEU A 151 13.81 6.08 3.99
C LEU A 151 13.19 6.56 2.69
N ALA A 152 12.17 7.39 2.77
CA ALA A 152 11.48 8.00 1.64
C ALA A 152 11.35 9.51 1.85
N THR A 153 11.37 10.28 0.78
CA THR A 153 11.20 11.73 0.89
C THR A 153 9.84 12.11 1.49
N ALA A 154 9.84 13.11 2.37
CA ALA A 154 8.62 13.74 2.87
C ALA A 154 7.94 14.66 1.83
N GLY A 155 8.64 14.99 0.74
CA GLY A 155 8.20 15.98 -0.26
C GLY A 155 7.36 15.40 -1.41
N ASN A 156 7.37 14.07 -1.63
CA ASN A 156 6.66 13.42 -2.75
C ASN A 156 6.11 12.05 -2.31
N PHE A 157 5.11 11.55 -3.03
CA PHE A 157 4.41 10.30 -2.70
C PHE A 157 4.92 9.07 -3.46
N ALA A 158 5.42 9.23 -4.67
CA ALA A 158 5.59 8.16 -5.64
C ALA A 158 6.51 7.02 -5.16
N ASP A 159 7.66 7.38 -4.59
CA ASP A 159 8.66 6.41 -4.15
C ASP A 159 8.17 5.64 -2.90
N ALA A 160 7.57 6.35 -1.94
CA ALA A 160 6.97 5.75 -0.76
C ALA A 160 5.77 4.84 -1.11
N LEU A 161 5.00 5.22 -2.14
CA LEU A 161 3.89 4.42 -2.64
C LEU A 161 4.38 3.10 -3.25
N SER A 162 5.42 3.14 -4.07
CA SER A 162 5.99 1.96 -4.73
C SER A 162 6.57 0.93 -3.75
N ILE A 163 7.15 1.38 -2.63
CA ILE A 163 7.73 0.50 -1.59
C ILE A 163 6.71 0.05 -0.54
N SER A 164 5.48 0.60 -0.54
CA SER A 164 4.48 0.38 0.52
C SER A 164 4.09 -1.08 0.70
N SER A 165 4.02 -1.86 -0.37
CA SER A 165 3.74 -3.30 -0.33
C SER A 165 4.86 -4.09 0.37
N TYR A 166 6.11 -3.77 0.09
CA TYR A 166 7.25 -4.35 0.77
C TYR A 166 7.29 -3.94 2.25
N ALA A 167 7.05 -2.65 2.53
CA ALA A 167 6.99 -2.14 3.89
C ALA A 167 5.94 -2.88 4.72
N TYR A 168 4.76 -3.13 4.15
CA TYR A 168 3.72 -3.95 4.77
C TYR A 168 4.19 -5.39 4.99
N HIS A 169 4.60 -6.08 3.92
CA HIS A 169 4.92 -7.51 3.95
C HIS A 169 6.08 -7.86 4.89
N MET A 170 7.14 -7.06 4.82
CA MET A 170 8.34 -7.24 5.63
C MET A 170 8.27 -6.53 6.99
N LYS A 171 7.14 -5.87 7.30
CA LYS A 171 6.98 -5.07 8.53
C LYS A 171 8.12 -4.06 8.68
N ALA A 172 8.45 -3.38 7.58
CA ALA A 172 9.54 -2.42 7.55
C ALA A 172 9.00 -1.00 7.85
N PRO A 173 9.51 -0.30 8.87
CA PRO A 173 9.09 1.07 9.12
C PRO A 173 9.47 1.98 7.95
N VAL A 174 8.55 2.87 7.58
CA VAL A 174 8.78 3.91 6.57
C VAL A 174 9.02 5.23 7.30
N PHE A 175 10.26 5.68 7.29
CA PHE A 175 10.66 7.00 7.79
C PHE A 175 10.56 8.01 6.64
N LEU A 176 9.64 8.95 6.77
CA LEU A 176 9.64 10.11 5.89
C LEU A 176 10.74 11.07 6.34
N VAL A 177 11.63 11.42 5.41
CA VAL A 177 12.80 12.24 5.71
C VAL A 177 12.81 13.54 4.89
N ASN A 178 13.45 14.57 5.42
CA ASN A 178 13.79 15.74 4.63
C ASN A 178 14.90 15.37 3.63
N THR A 179 14.96 16.07 2.50
CA THR A 179 15.92 15.76 1.43
C THR A 179 17.36 15.74 1.93
N ASN A 180 17.76 16.68 2.80
CA ASN A 180 19.15 16.91 3.16
C ASN A 180 19.51 16.59 4.61
N ASP A 181 18.53 16.22 5.47
CA ASP A 181 18.82 15.98 6.88
C ASP A 181 17.89 14.94 7.53
N LEU A 182 18.44 14.21 8.50
CA LEU A 182 17.72 13.42 9.46
C LEU A 182 17.55 14.23 10.76
N THR A 183 16.36 14.28 11.29
CA THR A 183 16.14 14.90 12.60
C THR A 183 16.89 14.15 13.70
N ALA A 184 17.24 14.81 14.80
CA ALA A 184 17.89 14.16 15.94
C ALA A 184 17.09 12.96 16.46
N ARG A 185 15.75 13.08 16.45
CA ARG A 185 14.83 12.01 16.88
C ARG A 185 14.86 10.81 15.91
N GLN A 186 14.98 11.04 14.60
CA GLN A 186 15.14 9.96 13.61
C GLN A 186 16.51 9.27 13.75
N ARG A 187 17.58 10.03 13.93
CA ARG A 187 18.91 9.46 14.19
C ARG A 187 18.90 8.53 15.41
N SER A 188 18.28 8.97 16.51
CA SER A 188 18.13 8.14 17.71
C SER A 188 17.29 6.86 17.45
N ALA A 189 16.21 6.97 16.68
CA ALA A 189 15.36 5.82 16.35
C ALA A 189 16.10 4.81 15.44
N LEU A 190 16.85 5.29 14.45
CA LEU A 190 17.68 4.44 13.59
C LEU A 190 18.77 3.73 14.37
N ALA A 191 19.46 4.44 15.30
CA ALA A 191 20.51 3.87 16.15
C ALA A 191 19.97 2.73 17.07
N SER A 192 18.73 2.86 17.56
CA SER A 192 18.13 1.86 18.46
C SER A 192 17.39 0.74 17.72
N GLY A 193 17.15 0.88 16.42
CA GLY A 193 16.19 0.06 15.67
C GLY A 193 16.68 -1.32 15.24
N ARG A 194 17.94 -1.70 15.49
CA ARG A 194 18.54 -3.01 15.12
C ARG A 194 18.32 -3.38 13.64
N PHE A 195 18.42 -2.41 12.75
CA PHE A 195 18.26 -2.63 11.31
C PHE A 195 19.53 -3.25 10.72
N SER A 196 19.37 -4.30 9.91
CA SER A 196 20.45 -4.90 9.10
C SER A 196 20.48 -4.33 7.67
N LYS A 197 19.37 -3.71 7.23
CA LYS A 197 19.23 -3.05 5.92
C LYS A 197 18.59 -1.69 6.09
N VAL A 198 19.07 -0.72 5.33
CA VAL A 198 18.44 0.59 5.11
C VAL A 198 18.21 0.75 3.62
N ILE A 199 16.94 0.85 3.22
CA ILE A 199 16.53 1.10 1.84
C ILE A 199 16.22 2.58 1.71
N VAL A 200 16.87 3.25 0.78
CA VAL A 200 16.56 4.61 0.36
C VAL A 200 15.83 4.54 -0.96
N VAL A 201 14.58 5.01 -1.00
CA VAL A 201 13.79 5.05 -2.23
C VAL A 201 13.79 6.45 -2.83
N GLY A 202 14.06 6.50 -4.13
CA GLY A 202 14.21 7.73 -4.89
C GLY A 202 15.66 8.19 -5.07
N GLY A 203 15.85 9.07 -6.03
CA GLY A 203 17.16 9.66 -6.38
C GLY A 203 17.67 10.64 -5.33
N THR A 204 18.85 11.19 -5.57
CA THR A 204 19.55 12.11 -4.63
C THR A 204 18.81 13.43 -4.42
N ASN A 205 17.95 13.84 -5.36
CA ASN A 205 17.06 14.98 -5.21
C ASN A 205 15.89 14.72 -4.25
N ALA A 206 15.51 13.46 -4.05
CA ALA A 206 14.48 13.06 -3.10
C ALA A 206 15.06 12.85 -1.70
N VAL A 207 16.13 12.07 -1.61
CA VAL A 207 16.90 11.78 -0.38
C VAL A 207 18.38 11.86 -0.71
N SER A 208 19.06 12.86 -0.21
CA SER A 208 20.48 13.11 -0.54
C SER A 208 21.41 11.97 -0.12
N ASP A 209 22.58 11.89 -0.73
CA ASP A 209 23.62 10.94 -0.33
C ASP A 209 24.11 11.20 1.10
N HIS A 210 24.05 12.47 1.56
CA HIS A 210 24.35 12.81 2.94
C HIS A 210 23.40 12.11 3.93
N VAL A 211 22.08 12.14 3.68
CA VAL A 211 21.09 11.46 4.49
C VAL A 211 21.30 9.94 4.46
N ALA A 212 21.55 9.38 3.27
CA ALA A 212 21.78 7.95 3.10
C ALA A 212 23.03 7.46 3.86
N ALA A 213 24.16 8.17 3.69
CA ALA A 213 25.41 7.86 4.38
C ALA A 213 25.29 8.03 5.91
N ASN A 214 24.58 9.05 6.37
CA ASN A 214 24.32 9.27 7.80
C ASN A 214 23.49 8.11 8.39
N ALA A 215 22.45 7.68 7.73
CA ALA A 215 21.65 6.52 8.16
C ALA A 215 22.47 5.23 8.20
N GLN A 216 23.31 4.99 7.19
CA GLN A 216 24.23 3.85 7.17
C GLN A 216 25.23 3.89 8.32
N SER A 217 25.86 5.04 8.57
CA SER A 217 26.84 5.22 9.65
C SER A 217 26.21 4.98 11.02
N ILE A 218 24.98 5.47 11.23
CA ILE A 218 24.26 5.32 12.50
C ILE A 218 23.86 3.86 12.77
N THR A 219 23.37 3.17 11.73
CA THR A 219 22.83 1.82 11.87
C THR A 219 23.86 0.73 11.71
N GLY A 220 24.98 0.97 11.03
CA GLY A 220 25.91 -0.06 10.56
C GLY A 220 25.30 -1.01 9.51
N ALA A 221 24.10 -0.70 9.01
CA ALA A 221 23.33 -1.54 8.12
C ALA A 221 23.82 -1.50 6.67
N GLN A 222 23.45 -2.53 5.90
CA GLN A 222 23.61 -2.49 4.45
C GLN A 222 22.72 -1.40 3.86
N LEU A 223 23.33 -0.44 3.16
CA LEU A 223 22.62 0.62 2.45
C LEU A 223 22.25 0.17 1.03
N ILE A 224 21.00 0.37 0.65
CA ILE A 224 20.48 0.06 -0.68
C ILE A 224 19.70 1.27 -1.17
N ARG A 225 20.11 1.85 -2.32
CA ARG A 225 19.34 2.89 -3.00
C ARG A 225 18.59 2.29 -4.18
N LEU A 226 17.27 2.55 -4.25
CA LEU A 226 16.39 2.13 -5.33
C LEU A 226 15.84 3.38 -6.01
N SER A 227 16.27 3.66 -7.23
CA SER A 227 15.88 4.85 -7.99
C SER A 227 16.05 4.67 -9.49
N GLY A 228 15.20 5.30 -10.27
CA GLY A 228 15.31 5.47 -11.72
C GLY A 228 15.29 6.95 -12.09
N ALA A 229 15.34 7.28 -13.38
CA ALA A 229 15.27 8.65 -13.87
C ALA A 229 13.85 9.24 -13.67
N THR A 230 12.83 8.41 -13.68
CA THR A 230 11.43 8.77 -13.45
C THR A 230 10.86 7.98 -12.27
N ARG A 231 9.68 8.41 -11.77
CA ARG A 231 8.92 7.65 -10.75
C ARG A 231 8.50 6.26 -11.23
N TYR A 232 8.29 6.10 -12.52
CA TYR A 232 7.90 4.83 -13.15
C TYR A 232 9.07 3.85 -13.20
N GLU A 233 10.26 4.32 -13.55
CA GLU A 233 11.49 3.53 -13.49
C GLU A 233 11.89 3.22 -12.03
N THR A 234 11.73 4.19 -11.11
CA THR A 234 11.94 3.95 -9.68
C THR A 234 11.01 2.84 -9.18
N SER A 235 9.73 2.88 -9.57
CA SER A 235 8.77 1.85 -9.21
C SER A 235 9.15 0.47 -9.75
N GLU A 236 9.62 0.38 -10.99
CA GLU A 236 10.12 -0.87 -11.58
C GLU A 236 11.36 -1.39 -10.83
N GLN A 237 12.33 -0.53 -10.54
CA GLN A 237 13.54 -0.91 -9.78
C GLN A 237 13.18 -1.42 -8.37
N ILE A 238 12.24 -0.77 -7.71
CA ILE A 238 11.71 -1.22 -6.42
C ILE A 238 11.06 -2.60 -6.57
N ALA A 239 10.22 -2.81 -7.59
CA ALA A 239 9.56 -4.09 -7.81
C ALA A 239 10.58 -5.21 -8.08
N ARG A 240 11.55 -5.00 -8.98
CA ARG A 240 12.62 -5.97 -9.27
C ARG A 240 13.40 -6.34 -8.01
N TRP A 241 13.80 -5.36 -7.23
CA TRP A 241 14.55 -5.60 -6.01
C TRP A 241 13.70 -6.34 -4.96
N THR A 242 12.45 -5.91 -4.73
CA THR A 242 11.58 -6.51 -3.72
C THR A 242 11.16 -7.93 -4.07
N MET A 243 11.01 -8.26 -5.34
CA MET A 243 10.76 -9.64 -5.79
C MET A 243 11.95 -10.56 -5.48
N ASN A 244 13.17 -10.08 -5.59
CA ASN A 244 14.35 -10.83 -5.16
C ASN A 244 14.50 -10.88 -3.62
N ASN A 245 13.64 -10.19 -2.89
CA ASN A 245 13.66 -10.07 -1.43
C ASN A 245 12.29 -10.41 -0.78
N GLY A 246 11.55 -11.36 -1.34
CA GLY A 246 10.40 -11.99 -0.70
C GLY A 246 9.02 -11.64 -1.26
N LEU A 247 8.91 -10.74 -2.22
CA LEU A 247 7.65 -10.46 -2.92
C LEU A 247 7.57 -11.25 -4.25
N SER A 248 6.40 -11.24 -4.86
CA SER A 248 6.11 -11.90 -6.13
C SER A 248 5.32 -10.98 -7.07
N MET A 249 5.17 -11.41 -8.33
CA MET A 249 4.31 -10.73 -9.31
C MET A 249 2.85 -11.18 -9.20
N ASN A 250 2.57 -12.31 -8.57
CA ASN A 250 1.21 -12.82 -8.45
C ASN A 250 0.39 -12.03 -7.41
N GLY A 251 -0.58 -11.29 -7.88
CA GLY A 251 -1.34 -10.30 -7.10
C GLY A 251 -0.76 -8.88 -7.20
N ALA A 252 0.10 -8.60 -8.19
CA ALA A 252 0.65 -7.26 -8.43
C ALA A 252 -0.44 -6.21 -8.54
N VAL A 253 -0.18 -5.05 -7.97
CA VAL A 253 -1.10 -3.91 -8.00
C VAL A 253 -0.51 -2.81 -8.86
N TYR A 254 -1.26 -2.40 -9.89
CA TYR A 254 -0.91 -1.31 -10.80
C TYR A 254 -1.74 -0.09 -10.44
N ALA A 255 -1.08 1.05 -10.30
CA ALA A 255 -1.74 2.32 -9.98
C ALA A 255 -1.10 3.46 -10.78
N THR A 256 -1.83 4.57 -10.94
CA THR A 256 -1.23 5.74 -11.58
C THR A 256 -0.08 6.32 -10.76
N GLY A 257 0.99 6.73 -11.44
CA GLY A 257 2.05 7.53 -10.83
C GLY A 257 1.79 9.03 -10.87
N ALA A 258 0.72 9.49 -11.54
CA ALA A 258 0.43 10.91 -11.68
C ALA A 258 -0.13 11.54 -10.39
N ASN A 259 -0.90 10.78 -9.60
CA ASN A 259 -1.45 11.19 -8.32
C ASN A 259 -1.50 10.01 -7.33
N PHE A 260 -1.95 10.25 -6.09
CA PHE A 260 -1.86 9.27 -5.01
C PHE A 260 -3.20 8.68 -4.54
N PRO A 261 -4.38 9.32 -4.73
CA PRO A 261 -5.54 9.02 -3.90
C PRO A 261 -6.01 7.57 -3.96
N ASP A 262 -6.10 7.01 -5.16
CA ASP A 262 -6.60 5.64 -5.35
C ASP A 262 -5.61 4.58 -4.85
N ALA A 263 -4.32 4.90 -4.93
CA ALA A 263 -3.26 3.95 -4.63
C ALA A 263 -2.88 3.87 -3.14
N LEU A 264 -3.30 4.83 -2.30
CA LEU A 264 -2.89 4.86 -0.88
C LEU A 264 -3.31 3.61 -0.09
N ALA A 265 -4.45 3.02 -0.40
CA ALA A 265 -4.91 1.77 0.22
C ALA A 265 -4.36 0.50 -0.45
N ALA A 266 -3.71 0.64 -1.61
CA ALA A 266 -3.24 -0.48 -2.42
C ALA A 266 -2.02 -1.21 -1.82
N GLY A 267 -1.15 -0.47 -1.13
CA GLY A 267 0.04 -1.05 -0.48
C GLY A 267 -0.28 -2.20 0.46
N PRO A 268 -1.22 -2.06 1.40
CA PRO A 268 -1.68 -3.16 2.25
C PRO A 268 -2.27 -4.35 1.49
N LEU A 269 -3.02 -4.14 0.39
CA LEU A 269 -3.53 -5.23 -0.46
C LEU A 269 -2.36 -6.01 -1.07
N ALA A 270 -1.46 -5.32 -1.78
CA ALA A 270 -0.31 -5.95 -2.42
C ALA A 270 0.60 -6.63 -1.38
N GLY A 271 0.90 -5.95 -0.28
CA GLY A 271 1.74 -6.48 0.79
C GLY A 271 1.15 -7.71 1.46
N LYS A 272 -0.16 -7.75 1.69
CA LYS A 272 -0.86 -8.92 2.22
C LYS A 272 -0.83 -10.10 1.25
N CYS A 273 -0.89 -9.83 -0.05
CA CYS A 273 -0.71 -10.84 -1.10
C CYS A 273 0.75 -11.28 -1.27
N GLY A 274 1.72 -10.65 -0.60
CA GLY A 274 3.15 -10.86 -0.83
C GLY A 274 3.57 -10.41 -2.22
N SER A 275 3.01 -9.30 -2.71
CA SER A 275 3.17 -8.85 -4.09
C SER A 275 3.64 -7.40 -4.20
N VAL A 276 3.98 -6.99 -5.41
CA VAL A 276 4.55 -5.67 -5.71
C VAL A 276 3.47 -4.64 -6.03
N THR A 277 3.81 -3.35 -5.81
CA THR A 277 3.06 -2.20 -6.32
C THR A 277 3.85 -1.55 -7.45
N LEU A 278 3.22 -1.36 -8.60
CA LEU A 278 3.81 -0.82 -9.81
C LEU A 278 3.08 0.45 -10.27
N LEU A 279 3.83 1.49 -10.59
CA LEU A 279 3.27 2.74 -11.10
C LEU A 279 3.25 2.75 -12.62
N VAL A 280 2.11 3.17 -13.18
CA VAL A 280 1.91 3.32 -14.62
C VAL A 280 1.44 4.74 -14.96
N GLU A 281 1.77 5.18 -16.16
CA GLU A 281 1.26 6.40 -16.81
C GLU A 281 0.40 6.03 -18.00
N ASN A 282 0.90 5.10 -18.82
CA ASN A 282 0.28 4.64 -20.05
C ASN A 282 0.78 3.23 -20.41
N ALA A 283 0.33 2.70 -21.56
CA ALA A 283 0.68 1.37 -22.04
C ALA A 283 2.20 1.16 -22.32
N ASN A 284 2.99 2.23 -22.44
CA ASN A 284 4.44 2.17 -22.64
C ASN A 284 5.24 2.32 -21.33
N SER A 285 4.57 2.34 -20.19
CA SER A 285 5.23 2.45 -18.88
C SER A 285 6.20 1.29 -18.63
N PRO A 286 7.36 1.53 -17.98
CA PRO A 286 8.34 0.47 -17.66
C PRO A 286 7.71 -0.74 -16.96
N ALA A 287 6.72 -0.51 -16.11
CA ALA A 287 5.97 -1.57 -15.43
C ALA A 287 5.30 -2.58 -16.40
N VAL A 288 4.83 -2.13 -17.58
CA VAL A 288 4.20 -3.01 -18.59
C VAL A 288 5.23 -3.91 -19.24
N SER A 289 6.37 -3.35 -19.65
CA SER A 289 7.48 -4.14 -20.22
C SER A 289 8.06 -5.12 -19.20
N PHE A 290 8.21 -4.70 -17.96
CA PHE A 290 8.65 -5.56 -16.86
C PHE A 290 7.68 -6.73 -16.62
N SER A 291 6.38 -6.48 -16.71
CA SER A 291 5.36 -7.50 -16.52
C SER A 291 5.44 -8.64 -17.54
N ALA A 292 5.90 -8.35 -18.76
CA ALA A 292 6.04 -9.34 -19.82
C ALA A 292 7.05 -10.47 -19.48
N GLU A 293 8.01 -10.23 -18.60
CA GLU A 293 8.94 -11.25 -18.09
C GLU A 293 8.22 -12.36 -17.27
N TYR A 294 7.00 -12.07 -16.84
CA TYR A 294 6.16 -12.96 -15.99
C TYR A 294 4.92 -13.47 -16.71
N LYS A 295 4.86 -13.34 -18.04
CA LYS A 295 3.73 -13.79 -18.86
C LYS A 295 3.42 -15.26 -18.61
N GLY A 296 2.16 -15.55 -18.29
CA GLY A 296 1.69 -16.91 -17.99
C GLY A 296 2.11 -17.48 -16.63
N LYS A 297 2.79 -16.68 -15.79
CA LYS A 297 3.23 -17.08 -14.44
C LYS A 297 2.41 -16.41 -13.32
N VAL A 298 1.41 -15.62 -13.70
CA VAL A 298 0.58 -14.81 -12.78
C VAL A 298 -0.86 -15.27 -12.92
N ASP A 299 -1.51 -15.59 -11.82
CA ASP A 299 -2.92 -15.98 -11.80
C ASP A 299 -3.86 -14.77 -11.72
N LYS A 300 -3.44 -13.71 -11.03
CA LYS A 300 -4.22 -12.49 -10.87
C LYS A 300 -3.33 -11.27 -10.68
N ALA A 301 -3.83 -10.13 -11.11
CA ALA A 301 -3.27 -8.82 -10.83
C ALA A 301 -4.41 -7.80 -10.70
N TYR A 302 -4.10 -6.62 -10.19
CA TYR A 302 -5.09 -5.57 -9.95
C TYR A 302 -4.66 -4.26 -10.60
N VAL A 303 -5.63 -3.56 -11.20
CA VAL A 303 -5.51 -2.14 -11.56
C VAL A 303 -6.36 -1.33 -10.60
N VAL A 304 -5.75 -0.37 -9.91
CA VAL A 304 -6.44 0.47 -8.92
C VAL A 304 -6.69 1.86 -9.51
N GLY A 305 -7.94 2.26 -9.47
CA GLY A 305 -8.45 3.51 -10.03
C GLY A 305 -9.32 3.32 -11.28
N GLY A 306 -10.20 4.30 -11.50
CA GLY A 306 -11.11 4.31 -12.64
C GLY A 306 -10.40 4.52 -13.98
N THR A 307 -11.16 4.43 -15.07
CA THR A 307 -10.64 4.53 -16.45
C THR A 307 -10.08 5.90 -16.80
N ASN A 308 -10.48 6.94 -16.06
CA ASN A 308 -9.90 8.28 -16.17
C ASN A 308 -8.51 8.39 -15.53
N VAL A 309 -8.09 7.41 -14.74
CA VAL A 309 -6.82 7.40 -13.99
C VAL A 309 -5.84 6.39 -14.60
N VAL A 310 -6.32 5.17 -14.90
CA VAL A 310 -5.64 4.16 -15.69
C VAL A 310 -6.58 3.72 -16.79
N ASP A 311 -6.39 4.20 -17.99
CA ASP A 311 -7.27 3.96 -19.12
C ASP A 311 -7.35 2.48 -19.53
N HIS A 312 -8.31 2.16 -20.40
CA HIS A 312 -8.49 0.79 -20.90
C HIS A 312 -7.30 0.30 -21.71
N ILE A 313 -6.63 1.18 -22.46
CA ILE A 313 -5.47 0.82 -23.28
C ILE A 313 -4.33 0.36 -22.38
N THR A 314 -4.06 1.12 -21.33
CA THR A 314 -3.03 0.78 -20.34
C THR A 314 -3.38 -0.50 -19.59
N ALA A 315 -4.62 -0.65 -19.13
CA ALA A 315 -5.06 -1.86 -18.43
C ALA A 315 -4.97 -3.11 -19.32
N ASN A 316 -5.38 -3.00 -20.58
CA ASN A 316 -5.27 -4.10 -21.54
C ASN A 316 -3.81 -4.46 -21.84
N ALA A 317 -2.92 -3.47 -22.00
CA ALA A 317 -1.49 -3.71 -22.18
C ALA A 317 -0.87 -4.45 -20.97
N ILE A 318 -1.29 -4.12 -19.74
CA ILE A 318 -0.88 -4.86 -18.53
C ILE A 318 -1.39 -6.30 -18.59
N ALA A 319 -2.66 -6.52 -18.91
CA ALA A 319 -3.24 -7.86 -18.99
C ALA A 319 -2.53 -8.72 -20.06
N ASP A 320 -2.33 -8.17 -21.25
CA ASP A 320 -1.64 -8.85 -22.37
C ASP A 320 -0.19 -9.19 -22.02
N SER A 321 0.51 -8.28 -21.33
CA SER A 321 1.89 -8.50 -20.89
C SER A 321 2.00 -9.65 -19.88
N LEU A 322 1.02 -9.81 -19.01
CA LEU A 322 0.95 -10.89 -18.01
C LEU A 322 0.33 -12.20 -18.57
N GLY A 323 -0.36 -12.13 -19.72
CA GLY A 323 -1.17 -13.23 -20.24
C GLY A 323 -2.46 -13.47 -19.45
N LEU A 324 -3.03 -12.38 -18.90
CA LEU A 324 -4.29 -12.37 -18.18
C LEU A 324 -5.44 -11.92 -19.08
N ARG A 325 -6.67 -12.28 -18.74
CA ARG A 325 -7.86 -11.67 -19.37
C ARG A 325 -7.94 -10.18 -19.00
N HIS A 326 -8.48 -9.39 -19.91
CA HIS A 326 -8.67 -7.96 -19.70
C HIS A 326 -9.59 -7.68 -18.50
N ALA A 327 -9.36 -6.56 -17.84
CA ALA A 327 -10.22 -6.08 -16.76
C ALA A 327 -11.60 -5.70 -17.32
N GLN A 328 -12.64 -6.18 -16.67
CA GLN A 328 -14.01 -5.74 -16.89
C GLN A 328 -14.33 -4.51 -16.06
#